data_15e1f35045f9d8b7f2987e56d1a5afef
#
_entry.id   15e1f35045f9d8b7f2987e56d1a5afef
#
_cell.length_a   1.000
_cell.length_b   1.000
_cell.length_c   1.000
_cell.angle_alpha   90.00
_cell.angle_beta   90.00
_cell.angle_gamma   90.00
#
_symmetry.space_group_name_H-M   'P 1'
#
loop_
_entity.id
_entity.type
_entity.pdbx_description
1 polymer ?
#
loop_
_entity_poly.entity_id
_entity_poly.type
_entity_poly.pdbx_seq_one_letter_code
_entity_poly.pdbx_strand_id
1 'polypeptide(L)'
;MELSSTTLLQGGKYRIEKVLGQGGFGITYLATQVVLNRKVAIKEFFMKEYCNRDAETSHVTIPSDGSKEFVARFRQKFIKEAQTIAGLNHPHIIRIHDIFEENDTAYYVMEYHDNGSLSELVKQH
;
A
#
# COMPACT_ATOMS: atom_id res chain seq x y z
N MET A 1 11.62 -1.71 7.97
CA MET A 1 10.46 -0.84 7.80
C MET A 1 9.56 -1.32 6.66
N GLU A 2 10.05 -1.42 5.45
CA GLU A 2 9.28 -1.96 4.34
C GLU A 2 9.10 -3.47 4.44
N LEU A 3 8.12 -4.00 3.71
CA LEU A 3 7.97 -5.44 3.54
C LEU A 3 9.16 -5.97 2.75
N SER A 4 9.62 -7.16 3.12
CA SER A 4 10.70 -7.80 2.39
C SER A 4 10.24 -8.29 1.02
N SER A 5 11.18 -8.35 0.08
CA SER A 5 10.95 -8.99 -1.22
C SER A 5 10.42 -10.41 -1.02
N THR A 6 9.49 -10.81 -1.86
CA THR A 6 8.79 -12.11 -1.84
C THR A 6 7.74 -12.25 -0.72
N THR A 7 7.49 -11.22 0.08
CA THR A 7 6.36 -11.25 1.03
C THR A 7 5.05 -11.44 0.27
N LEU A 8 4.19 -12.33 0.78
CA LEU A 8 2.89 -12.60 0.19
C LEU A 8 1.79 -11.88 0.97
N LEU A 9 0.84 -11.32 0.24
CA LEU A 9 -0.34 -10.66 0.80
C LEU A 9 -1.59 -11.35 0.28
N GLN A 10 -2.66 -11.28 1.06
CA GLN A 10 -3.97 -11.85 0.72
C GLN A 10 -3.89 -13.34 0.37
N GLY A 11 -3.21 -14.10 1.25
CA GLY A 11 -3.10 -15.55 1.08
C GLY A 11 -2.33 -15.97 -0.15
N GLY A 12 -1.42 -15.15 -0.64
CA GLY A 12 -0.61 -15.45 -1.81
C GLY A 12 -1.12 -14.84 -3.10
N LYS A 13 -2.19 -14.04 -3.04
CA LYS A 13 -2.72 -13.37 -4.23
C LYS A 13 -1.72 -12.38 -4.81
N TYR A 14 -0.95 -11.71 -3.96
CA TYR A 14 0.05 -10.72 -4.35
C TYR A 14 1.41 -11.07 -3.74
N ARG A 15 2.47 -10.91 -4.53
CA ARG A 15 3.84 -11.09 -4.06
C ARG A 15 4.61 -9.80 -4.22
N ILE A 16 5.19 -9.30 -3.14
CA ILE A 16 5.99 -8.07 -3.15
C ILE A 16 7.30 -8.33 -3.88
N GLU A 17 7.65 -7.43 -4.81
CA GLU A 17 8.90 -7.51 -5.56
C GLU A 17 9.93 -6.51 -5.03
N LYS A 18 9.57 -5.22 -4.98
CA LYS A 18 10.49 -4.18 -4.51
C LYS A 18 9.72 -2.91 -4.14
N VAL A 19 10.39 -2.01 -3.45
CA VAL A 19 9.84 -0.69 -3.12
C VAL A 19 9.98 0.24 -4.33
N LEU A 20 8.89 0.91 -4.67
CA LEU A 20 8.88 1.97 -5.69
C LEU A 20 9.06 3.35 -5.08
N GLY A 21 8.53 3.58 -3.88
CA GLY A 21 8.66 4.85 -3.21
C GLY A 21 8.21 4.78 -1.76
N GLN A 22 8.70 5.73 -0.95
CA GLN A 22 8.35 5.84 0.46
C GLN A 22 8.08 7.29 0.81
N GLY A 23 7.12 7.50 1.70
CA GLY A 23 6.81 8.80 2.26
C GLY A 23 6.53 8.70 3.75
N GLY A 24 6.14 9.81 4.38
CA GLY A 24 5.83 9.83 5.81
C GLY A 24 4.61 9.01 6.19
N PHE A 25 3.71 8.76 5.25
CA PHE A 25 2.42 8.10 5.49
C PHE A 25 2.27 6.76 4.80
N GLY A 26 3.18 6.39 3.91
CA GLY A 26 3.02 5.14 3.21
C GLY A 26 4.22 4.69 2.41
N ILE A 27 4.13 3.45 1.97
CA ILE A 27 5.16 2.80 1.15
C ILE A 27 4.47 2.23 -0.08
N THR A 28 5.02 2.50 -1.26
CA THR A 28 4.50 1.95 -2.51
C THR A 28 5.44 0.88 -3.03
N TYR A 29 4.87 -0.26 -3.38
CA TYR A 29 5.62 -1.44 -3.82
C TYR A 29 5.26 -1.81 -5.26
N LEU A 30 6.24 -2.34 -5.98
CA LEU A 30 5.97 -3.15 -7.16
C LEU A 30 5.65 -4.55 -6.66
N ALA A 31 4.58 -5.14 -7.16
CA ALA A 31 4.17 -6.48 -6.79
C ALA A 31 3.67 -7.24 -8.02
N THR A 32 3.51 -8.55 -7.86
CA THR A 32 2.93 -9.42 -8.89
C THR A 32 1.61 -9.97 -8.36
N GLN A 33 0.56 -9.81 -9.15
CA GLN A 33 -0.69 -10.54 -8.94
C GLN A 33 -0.48 -11.93 -9.50
N VAL A 34 -0.28 -12.90 -8.60
CA VAL A 34 0.32 -14.20 -8.95
C VAL A 34 -0.51 -14.99 -9.96
N VAL A 35 -1.82 -15.11 -9.74
CA VAL A 35 -2.68 -15.92 -10.61
C VAL A 35 -2.67 -15.42 -12.05
N LEU A 36 -2.70 -14.10 -12.23
CA LEU A 36 -2.71 -13.49 -13.55
C LEU A 36 -1.31 -13.19 -14.09
N ASN A 37 -0.28 -13.43 -13.27
CA ASN A 37 1.11 -13.11 -13.60
C ASN A 37 1.24 -11.68 -14.11
N ARG A 38 0.64 -10.73 -13.40
CA ARG A 38 0.52 -9.33 -13.81
C ARG A 38 1.16 -8.43 -12.77
N LYS A 39 1.95 -7.46 -13.23
CA LYS A 39 2.53 -6.46 -12.33
C LYS A 39 1.48 -5.48 -11.88
N VAL A 40 1.52 -5.15 -10.60
CA VAL A 40 0.64 -4.16 -9.97
C VAL A 40 1.48 -3.29 -9.05
N ALA A 41 0.95 -2.14 -8.64
CA ALA A 41 1.52 -1.33 -7.59
C ALA A 41 0.63 -1.46 -6.36
N ILE A 42 1.24 -1.64 -5.19
CA ILE A 42 0.50 -1.74 -3.93
C ILE A 42 0.99 -0.64 -3.01
N LYS A 43 0.06 0.18 -2.52
CA LYS A 43 0.37 1.20 -1.53
C LYS A 43 -0.06 0.71 -0.15
N GLU A 44 0.87 0.77 0.80
CA GLU A 44 0.65 0.37 2.17
C GLU A 44 0.59 1.61 3.05
N PHE A 45 -0.40 1.69 3.92
CA PHE A 45 -0.45 2.73 4.94
C PHE A 45 0.60 2.41 6.00
N PHE A 46 1.58 3.29 6.18
CA PHE A 46 2.63 3.13 7.17
C PHE A 46 3.15 4.50 7.60
N MET A 47 2.79 4.93 8.80
CA MET A 47 3.25 6.21 9.36
C MET A 47 4.56 5.96 10.10
N LYS A 48 5.69 6.11 9.41
CA LYS A 48 7.01 5.71 9.92
C LYS A 48 7.40 6.34 11.26
N GLU A 49 6.86 7.52 11.57
CA GLU A 49 7.15 8.20 12.83
C GLU A 49 6.37 7.64 14.01
N TYR A 50 5.30 6.88 13.75
CA TYR A 50 4.37 6.38 14.77
C TYR A 50 4.26 4.87 14.79
N CYS A 51 4.79 4.20 13.77
CA CYS A 51 4.58 2.76 13.59
C CYS A 51 5.90 2.03 13.50
N ASN A 52 5.90 0.80 13.98
CA ASN A 52 7.00 -0.15 13.81
C ASN A 52 6.48 -1.40 13.12
N ARG A 53 7.38 -2.15 12.49
CA ARG A 53 7.03 -3.41 11.85
C ARG A 53 7.79 -4.55 12.49
N ASP A 54 7.08 -5.64 12.77
CA ASP A 54 7.70 -6.90 13.19
C ASP A 54 8.36 -7.54 11.97
N ALA A 55 9.67 -7.83 12.07
CA ALA A 55 10.45 -8.35 10.94
C ALA A 55 10.03 -9.77 10.54
N GLU A 56 9.51 -10.57 11.48
CA GLU A 56 9.13 -11.95 11.21
C GLU A 56 7.70 -12.08 10.70
N THR A 57 6.75 -11.33 11.29
CA THR A 57 5.33 -11.45 10.98
C THR A 57 4.83 -10.40 10.01
N SER A 58 5.62 -9.35 9.75
CA SER A 58 5.25 -8.18 8.94
C SER A 58 4.17 -7.30 9.58
N HIS A 59 3.68 -7.64 10.76
CA HIS A 59 2.66 -6.86 11.45
C HIS A 59 3.17 -5.47 11.84
N VAL A 60 2.30 -4.48 11.64
CA VAL A 60 2.57 -3.10 12.02
C VAL A 60 2.05 -2.87 13.44
N THR A 61 2.87 -2.26 14.29
CA THR A 61 2.48 -1.92 15.65
C THR A 61 2.62 -0.43 15.88
N ILE A 62 1.86 0.09 16.84
CA ILE A 62 1.93 1.48 17.25
C ILE A 62 2.40 1.47 18.71
N PRO A 63 3.70 1.74 18.97
CA PRO A 63 4.26 1.62 20.32
C PRO A 63 3.65 2.57 21.35
N SER A 64 3.21 3.75 20.90
CA SER A 64 2.64 4.74 21.80
C SER A 64 1.12 4.61 21.83
N ASP A 65 0.56 4.30 23.00
CA ASP A 65 -0.88 4.22 23.20
C ASP A 65 -1.58 5.55 22.88
N GLY A 66 -0.91 6.67 23.14
CA GLY A 66 -1.45 7.99 22.84
C GLY A 66 -1.56 8.28 21.36
N SER A 67 -0.85 7.53 20.52
CA SER A 67 -0.86 7.73 19.05
C SER A 67 -1.84 6.82 18.34
N LYS A 68 -2.41 5.81 18.99
CA LYS A 68 -3.25 4.80 18.34
C LYS A 68 -4.48 5.41 17.65
N GLU A 69 -5.18 6.31 18.35
CA GLU A 69 -6.36 6.96 17.78
C GLU A 69 -6.00 7.87 16.62
N PHE A 70 -4.90 8.60 16.75
CA PHE A 70 -4.38 9.48 15.70
C PHE A 70 -4.04 8.69 14.44
N VAL A 71 -3.30 7.58 14.59
CA VAL A 71 -2.93 6.72 13.47
C VAL A 71 -4.18 6.09 12.84
N ALA A 72 -5.12 5.62 13.66
CA ALA A 72 -6.36 5.02 13.15
C ALA A 72 -7.16 6.00 12.30
N ARG A 73 -7.16 7.27 12.68
CA ARG A 73 -7.86 8.32 11.93
C ARG A 73 -7.25 8.53 10.55
N PHE A 74 -5.92 8.53 10.46
CA PHE A 74 -5.23 8.64 9.18
C PHE A 74 -5.40 7.38 8.33
N ARG A 75 -5.46 6.21 8.95
CA ARG A 75 -5.74 4.97 8.24
C ARG A 75 -7.13 5.00 7.59
N GLN A 76 -8.12 5.51 8.31
CA GLN A 76 -9.46 5.67 7.74
C GLN A 76 -9.48 6.63 6.55
N LYS A 77 -8.74 7.71 6.64
CA LYS A 77 -8.60 8.65 5.51
C LYS A 77 -7.94 7.98 4.30
N PHE A 78 -6.93 7.16 4.54
CA PHE A 78 -6.24 6.41 3.50
C PHE A 78 -7.22 5.49 2.76
N ILE A 79 -8.02 4.73 3.50
CA ILE A 79 -9.01 3.83 2.93
C ILE A 79 -10.07 4.62 2.15
N LYS A 80 -10.56 5.71 2.73
CA LYS A 80 -11.59 6.53 2.09
C LYS A 80 -11.08 7.18 0.80
N GLU A 81 -9.84 7.62 0.78
CA GLU A 81 -9.21 8.18 -0.41
C GLU A 81 -9.14 7.11 -1.52
N ALA A 82 -8.73 5.90 -1.18
CA ALA A 82 -8.67 4.80 -2.13
C ALA A 82 -10.07 4.48 -2.68
N GLN A 83 -11.08 4.45 -1.82
CA GLN A 83 -12.47 4.22 -2.24
C GLN A 83 -12.96 5.32 -3.18
N THR A 84 -12.60 6.57 -2.91
CA THR A 84 -12.97 7.70 -3.76
C THR A 84 -12.33 7.56 -5.14
N ILE A 85 -11.04 7.23 -5.18
CA ILE A 85 -10.33 7.02 -6.46
C ILE A 85 -10.95 5.85 -7.23
N ALA A 86 -11.28 4.77 -6.53
CA ALA A 86 -11.88 3.59 -7.16
C ALA A 86 -13.24 3.89 -7.80
N GLY A 87 -13.96 4.87 -7.25
CA GLY A 87 -15.25 5.28 -7.79
C GLY A 87 -15.18 6.24 -8.97
N LEU A 88 -14.00 6.78 -9.29
CA LEU A 88 -13.85 7.70 -10.40
C LEU A 88 -13.78 6.93 -11.72
N ASN A 89 -14.47 7.47 -12.71
CA ASN A 89 -14.50 6.86 -14.05
C ASN A 89 -13.91 7.86 -15.05
N HIS A 90 -12.58 7.98 -15.01
CA HIS A 90 -11.87 8.92 -15.86
C HIS A 90 -10.71 8.17 -16.56
N PRO A 91 -10.52 8.35 -17.88
CA PRO A 91 -9.54 7.58 -18.64
C PRO A 91 -8.08 7.82 -18.25
N HIS A 92 -7.79 8.92 -17.57
CA HIS A 92 -6.43 9.28 -17.17
C HIS A 92 -6.15 9.01 -15.68
N ILE A 93 -7.09 8.39 -14.96
CA ILE A 93 -6.91 8.07 -13.55
C ILE A 93 -6.50 6.60 -13.42
N ILE A 94 -5.52 6.35 -12.57
CA ILE A 94 -5.05 5.00 -12.26
C ILE A 94 -6.19 4.21 -11.60
N ARG A 95 -6.43 3.00 -12.09
CA ARG A 95 -7.48 2.14 -11.53
C ARG A 95 -7.02 1.48 -10.25
N ILE A 96 -7.89 1.51 -9.25
CA ILE A 96 -7.73 0.73 -8.03
C ILE A 96 -8.37 -0.64 -8.27
N HIS A 97 -7.59 -1.70 -8.10
CA HIS A 97 -8.06 -3.08 -8.30
C HIS A 97 -8.58 -3.71 -7.02
N ASP A 98 -8.07 -3.29 -5.88
CA ASP A 98 -8.37 -3.94 -4.62
C ASP A 98 -8.03 -3.02 -3.45
N ILE A 99 -8.76 -3.17 -2.35
CA ILE A 99 -8.50 -2.49 -1.08
C ILE A 99 -8.67 -3.55 0.01
N PHE A 100 -7.69 -3.69 0.89
CA PHE A 100 -7.80 -4.69 1.96
C PHE A 100 -7.01 -4.26 3.20
N GLU A 101 -7.31 -4.92 4.31
CA GLU A 101 -6.57 -4.74 5.57
C GLU A 101 -5.83 -6.03 5.88
N GLU A 102 -4.56 -5.89 6.27
CA GLU A 102 -3.69 -7.00 6.62
C GLU A 102 -2.50 -6.44 7.42
N ASN A 103 -1.82 -7.27 8.21
CA ASN A 103 -0.66 -6.85 9.00
C ASN A 103 -0.97 -5.66 9.94
N ASP A 104 -2.22 -5.56 10.39
CA ASP A 104 -2.73 -4.45 11.22
C ASP A 104 -2.59 -3.08 10.55
N THR A 105 -2.63 -3.06 9.23
CA THR A 105 -2.65 -1.83 8.44
C THR A 105 -3.55 -2.01 7.21
N ALA A 106 -3.51 -1.06 6.29
CA ALA A 106 -4.36 -1.06 5.11
C ALA A 106 -3.52 -0.95 3.84
N TYR A 107 -4.04 -1.52 2.78
CA TYR A 107 -3.39 -1.56 1.46
C TYR A 107 -4.39 -1.25 0.38
N TYR A 108 -3.94 -0.66 -0.72
CA TYR A 108 -4.72 -0.70 -1.95
C TYR A 108 -3.82 -1.04 -3.14
N VAL A 109 -4.43 -1.72 -4.11
CA VAL A 109 -3.74 -2.24 -5.29
C VAL A 109 -4.14 -1.41 -6.49
N MET A 110 -3.15 -0.95 -7.25
CA MET A 110 -3.33 -0.12 -8.44
C MET A 110 -2.78 -0.82 -9.66
N GLU A 111 -3.30 -0.48 -10.84
CA GLU A 111 -2.65 -0.89 -12.09
C GLU A 111 -1.23 -0.31 -12.15
N TYR A 112 -0.35 -1.00 -12.84
CA TYR A 112 1.04 -0.57 -13.01
C TYR A 112 1.41 -0.60 -14.49
N HIS A 113 2.07 0.45 -14.94
CA HIS A 113 2.54 0.58 -16.33
C HIS A 113 4.06 0.71 -16.34
N ASP A 114 4.72 -0.12 -17.16
CA ASP A 114 6.19 -0.16 -17.25
C ASP A 114 6.80 1.06 -17.94
N ASN A 115 5.99 1.94 -18.50
CA ASN A 115 6.47 3.12 -19.23
C ASN A 115 6.88 4.29 -18.31
N GLY A 116 6.88 4.08 -16.98
CA GLY A 116 7.33 5.09 -16.03
C GLY A 116 6.29 6.12 -15.62
N SER A 117 5.16 6.20 -16.29
CA SER A 117 4.14 7.20 -15.98
C SER A 117 3.57 7.03 -14.56
N LEU A 118 3.46 5.80 -14.10
CA LEU A 118 2.99 5.53 -12.74
C LEU A 118 3.98 6.05 -11.69
N SER A 119 5.28 5.92 -11.94
CA SER A 119 6.30 6.41 -11.02
C SER A 119 6.18 7.92 -10.80
N GLU A 120 5.90 8.67 -11.85
CA GLU A 120 5.69 10.11 -11.74
C GLU A 120 4.45 10.44 -10.92
N LEU A 121 3.35 9.72 -11.14
CA LEU A 121 2.11 9.92 -10.41
C LEU A 121 2.30 9.58 -8.93
N VAL A 122 3.01 8.53 -8.61
CA VAL A 122 3.30 8.16 -7.23
C VAL A 122 4.11 9.24 -6.53
N LYS A 123 5.07 9.87 -7.21
CA LYS A 123 5.89 10.93 -6.65
C LYS A 123 5.10 12.21 -6.36
N GLN A 124 4.01 12.45 -7.08
CA GLN A 124 3.17 13.63 -6.90
C GLN A 124 2.21 13.49 -5.72
N HIS A 125 2.09 12.32 -5.18
CA HIS A 125 1.24 12.01 -4.04
C HIS A 125 2.09 11.68 -2.83
#